data_e0b6ee35b6e1688078b66686d8feb07a
#
_entry.id   e0b6ee35b6e1688078b66686d8feb07a
#
_cell.length_a   1.000
_cell.length_b   1.000
_cell.length_c   1.000
_cell.angle_alpha   90.00
_cell.angle_beta   90.00
_cell.angle_gamma   90.00
#
_symmetry.space_group_name_H-M   'P 1'
#
loop_
_entity.id
_entity.type
_entity.pdbx_description
1 polymer ?
#
loop_
_entity_poly.entity_id
_entity_poly.type
_entity_poly.pdbx_seq_one_letter_code
_entity_poly.pdbx_strand_id
1 'polypeptide(L)'
;MSRQDLIKELRQKNPKLNKTDFENIIDSFCTGLEKALLEGKNIELRGFGTFFVKKISEKHSARNPKTGELIYVPEKNKVRFKASKKFKELINKWKNQRFL
;
A
#
# COMPACT_ATOMS: atom_id res chain seq x y z
N MET A 1 -0.01 -13.28 -5.50
CA MET A 1 0.07 -13.80 -4.12
C MET A 1 -1.14 -13.36 -3.32
N SER A 2 -1.84 -14.29 -2.73
CA SER A 2 -2.99 -14.01 -1.87
C SER A 2 -2.55 -13.86 -0.40
N ARG A 3 -3.50 -13.45 0.44
CA ARG A 3 -3.29 -13.41 1.90
C ARG A 3 -2.85 -14.77 2.44
N GLN A 4 -3.47 -15.85 1.96
CA GLN A 4 -3.16 -17.21 2.40
C GLN A 4 -1.75 -17.63 2.01
N ASP A 5 -1.30 -17.24 0.82
CA ASP A 5 0.06 -17.51 0.36
C ASP A 5 1.09 -16.79 1.24
N LEU A 6 0.80 -15.55 1.62
CA LEU A 6 1.66 -14.77 2.51
C LEU A 6 1.75 -15.42 3.90
N ILE A 7 0.61 -15.85 4.44
CA ILE A 7 0.55 -16.53 5.73
C ILE A 7 1.38 -17.82 5.71
N LYS A 8 1.29 -18.57 4.61
CA LYS A 8 2.08 -19.80 4.44
C LYS A 8 3.58 -19.53 4.51
N GLU A 9 4.04 -18.49 3.84
CA GLU A 9 5.46 -18.10 3.88
C GLU A 9 5.89 -17.63 5.27
N LEU A 10 5.06 -16.86 5.96
CA LEU A 10 5.35 -16.40 7.31
C LEU A 10 5.46 -17.55 8.30
N ARG A 11 4.63 -18.57 8.14
CA ARG A 11 4.68 -19.79 8.99
C ARG A 11 5.98 -20.56 8.81
N GLN A 12 6.50 -20.60 7.59
CA GLN A 12 7.79 -21.26 7.33
C GLN A 12 8.94 -20.61 8.08
N LYS A 13 8.88 -19.26 8.23
CA LYS A 13 9.90 -18.50 8.95
C LYS A 13 9.69 -18.47 10.46
N ASN A 14 8.48 -18.75 10.92
CA ASN A 14 8.10 -18.67 12.33
C ASN A 14 7.27 -19.89 12.73
N PRO A 15 7.87 -21.09 12.78
CA PRO A 15 7.12 -22.32 12.95
C PRO A 15 6.44 -22.49 14.31
N LYS A 16 6.76 -21.64 15.28
CA LYS A 16 6.10 -21.65 16.59
C LYS A 16 4.72 -21.04 16.59
N LEU A 17 4.38 -20.27 15.54
CA LEU A 17 3.07 -19.63 15.41
C LEU A 17 2.21 -20.45 14.45
N ASN A 18 0.91 -20.56 14.76
CA ASN A 18 -0.02 -21.27 13.91
C ASN A 18 -0.70 -20.32 12.91
N LYS A 19 -1.51 -20.87 12.02
CA LYS A 19 -2.22 -20.11 10.99
C LYS A 19 -3.13 -19.04 11.60
N THR A 20 -3.85 -19.38 12.66
CA THR A 20 -4.76 -18.43 13.33
C THR A 20 -4.01 -17.25 13.93
N ASP A 21 -2.83 -17.49 14.49
CA ASP A 21 -1.99 -16.40 15.03
C ASP A 21 -1.63 -15.40 13.95
N PHE A 22 -1.21 -15.88 12.78
CA PHE A 22 -0.87 -14.99 11.67
C PHE A 22 -2.08 -14.26 11.09
N GLU A 23 -3.22 -14.93 11.00
CA GLU A 23 -4.46 -14.28 10.57
C GLU A 23 -4.83 -13.12 11.49
N ASN A 24 -4.74 -13.33 12.79
CA ASN A 24 -5.02 -12.31 13.81
C ASN A 24 -4.02 -11.15 13.75
N ILE A 25 -2.74 -11.44 13.56
CA ILE A 25 -1.70 -10.42 13.45
C ILE A 25 -1.94 -9.55 12.22
N ILE A 26 -2.21 -10.16 11.09
CA ILE A 26 -2.47 -9.44 9.83
C ILE A 26 -3.72 -8.59 9.95
N ASP A 27 -4.80 -9.14 10.49
CA ASP A 27 -6.06 -8.41 10.69
C ASP A 27 -5.86 -7.20 11.60
N SER A 28 -5.17 -7.38 12.71
CA SER A 28 -4.89 -6.30 13.66
C SER A 28 -4.02 -5.22 13.03
N PHE A 29 -3.02 -5.62 12.25
CA PHE A 29 -2.15 -4.69 11.54
C PHE A 29 -2.95 -3.86 10.52
N CYS A 30 -3.75 -4.51 9.70
CA CYS A 30 -4.56 -3.82 8.68
C CYS A 30 -5.59 -2.88 9.33
N THR A 31 -6.25 -3.33 10.38
CA THR A 31 -7.22 -2.51 11.12
C THR A 31 -6.57 -1.29 11.75
N GLY A 32 -5.40 -1.46 12.34
CA GLY A 32 -4.63 -0.34 12.92
C GLY A 32 -4.18 0.66 11.87
N LEU A 33 -3.72 0.16 10.72
CA LEU A 33 -3.32 0.99 9.59
C LEU A 33 -4.50 1.82 9.06
N GLU A 34 -5.63 1.18 8.84
CA GLU A 34 -6.87 1.84 8.39
C GLU A 34 -7.30 2.94 9.36
N LYS A 35 -7.33 2.64 10.64
CA LYS A 35 -7.73 3.59 11.68
C LYS A 35 -6.83 4.81 11.69
N ALA A 36 -5.52 4.62 11.64
CA ALA A 36 -4.56 5.72 11.65
C ALA A 36 -4.71 6.60 10.40
N LEU A 37 -4.91 6.00 9.24
CA LEU A 37 -5.11 6.75 8.00
C LEU A 37 -6.43 7.54 8.02
N LEU A 38 -7.50 6.97 8.60
CA LEU A 38 -8.77 7.68 8.76
C LEU A 38 -8.65 8.89 9.69
N GLU A 39 -7.72 8.85 10.64
CA GLU A 39 -7.42 9.96 11.54
C GLU A 39 -6.46 10.98 10.92
N GLY A 40 -6.06 10.79 9.67
CA GLY A 40 -5.16 11.69 8.96
C GLY A 40 -3.69 11.53 9.33
N LYS A 41 -3.32 10.44 9.96
CA LYS A 41 -1.94 10.16 10.35
C LYS A 41 -1.18 9.49 9.22
N ASN A 42 0.10 9.80 9.11
CA ASN A 42 1.02 9.07 8.24
C ASN A 42 1.64 7.92 9.02
N ILE A 43 1.83 6.79 8.37
CA ILE A 43 2.41 5.61 9.02
C ILE A 43 3.71 5.27 8.31
N GLU A 44 4.82 5.52 8.97
CA GLU A 44 6.14 5.19 8.47
C GLU A 44 6.60 3.85 9.03
N LEU A 45 6.88 2.92 8.11
CA LEU A 45 7.54 1.65 8.45
C LEU A 45 8.98 1.77 7.99
N ARG A 46 9.87 1.99 8.94
CA ARG A 46 11.29 2.26 8.66
C ARG A 46 11.92 1.21 7.78
N GLY A 47 12.55 1.63 6.69
CA GLY A 47 13.18 0.74 5.73
C GLY A 47 12.23 0.13 4.71
N PHE A 48 10.92 0.32 4.87
CA PHE A 48 9.91 -0.18 3.96
C PHE A 48 9.25 0.97 3.17
N GLY A 49 8.60 1.86 3.87
CA GLY A 49 7.93 3.00 3.25
C GLY A 49 6.93 3.66 4.16
N THR A 50 6.17 4.58 3.59
CA THR A 50 5.20 5.38 4.33
C THR A 50 3.83 5.29 3.66
N PHE A 51 2.81 4.99 4.44
CA PHE A 51 1.41 5.08 4.02
C PHE A 51 0.85 6.43 4.43
N PHE A 52 0.14 7.07 3.51
CA PHE A 52 -0.49 8.36 3.77
C PHE A 52 -1.73 8.55 2.91
N VAL A 53 -2.56 9.50 3.29
CA VAL A 53 -3.74 9.88 2.51
C VAL A 53 -3.43 11.17 1.78
N LYS A 54 -3.62 11.18 0.47
CA LYS A 54 -3.47 12.35 -0.35
C LYS A 54 -4.85 12.85 -0.77
N LYS A 55 -5.08 14.13 -0.53
CA LYS A 55 -6.29 14.80 -0.99
C LYS A 55 -6.10 15.24 -2.43
N ILE A 56 -7.02 14.84 -3.29
CA ILE A 56 -7.02 15.24 -4.68
C ILE A 56 -8.11 16.29 -4.84
N SER A 57 -7.71 17.50 -5.21
CA SER A 57 -8.62 18.63 -5.39
C SER A 57 -9.62 18.35 -6.50
N GLU A 58 -10.81 18.93 -6.36
CA GLU A 58 -11.82 18.90 -7.41
C GLU A 58 -11.32 19.59 -8.68
N LYS A 59 -11.81 19.12 -9.82
CA LYS A 59 -11.51 19.69 -11.12
C LYS A 59 -12.81 19.99 -11.84
N HIS A 60 -12.99 21.25 -12.22
CA HIS A 60 -14.19 21.69 -12.93
C HIS A 60 -14.06 21.57 -14.45
N SER A 61 -12.85 21.42 -14.96
CA SER A 61 -12.57 21.43 -16.40
C SER A 61 -11.68 20.25 -16.85
N ALA A 62 -11.81 19.12 -16.18
CA ALA A 62 -11.14 17.90 -16.63
C ALA A 62 -11.79 17.40 -17.93
N ARG A 63 -10.99 16.88 -18.86
CA ARG A 63 -11.51 16.32 -20.10
C ARG A 63 -11.65 14.81 -20.01
N ASN A 64 -12.79 14.32 -20.53
CA ASN A 64 -12.96 12.89 -20.72
C ASN A 64 -12.06 12.44 -21.87
N PRO A 65 -11.11 11.51 -21.64
CA PRO A 65 -10.19 11.10 -22.70
C PRO A 65 -10.85 10.39 -23.88
N LYS A 66 -12.07 9.86 -23.69
CA LYS A 66 -12.83 9.19 -24.77
C LYS A 66 -13.63 10.12 -25.63
N THR A 67 -14.25 11.15 -25.04
CA THR A 67 -15.16 12.04 -25.73
C THR A 67 -14.64 13.46 -25.91
N GLY A 68 -13.62 13.85 -25.17
CA GLY A 68 -13.10 15.20 -25.14
C GLY A 68 -13.98 16.19 -24.39
N GLU A 69 -15.08 15.73 -23.80
CA GLU A 69 -15.99 16.59 -23.04
C GLU A 69 -15.38 17.04 -21.73
N LEU A 70 -15.73 18.26 -21.31
CA LEU A 70 -15.35 18.77 -20.00
C LEU A 70 -16.24 18.14 -18.94
N ILE A 71 -15.61 17.55 -17.91
CA ILE A 71 -16.32 16.90 -16.81
C ILE A 71 -15.89 17.49 -15.48
N TYR A 72 -16.80 17.45 -14.52
CA TYR A 72 -16.49 17.78 -13.12
C TYR A 72 -15.94 16.54 -12.42
N VAL A 73 -14.76 16.69 -11.82
CA VAL A 73 -14.16 15.64 -11.00
C VAL A 73 -14.22 16.09 -9.55
N PRO A 74 -15.00 15.45 -8.68
CA PRO A 74 -15.11 15.85 -7.28
C PRO A 74 -13.82 15.60 -6.52
N GLU A 75 -13.64 16.36 -5.44
CA GLU A 75 -12.57 16.15 -4.48
C GLU A 75 -12.66 14.74 -3.90
N LYS A 76 -11.51 14.09 -3.74
CA LYS A 76 -11.44 12.77 -3.12
C LYS A 76 -10.13 12.56 -2.38
N ASN A 77 -10.15 11.62 -1.44
CA ASN A 77 -8.96 11.20 -0.74
C ASN A 77 -8.48 9.86 -1.31
N LYS A 78 -7.19 9.74 -1.50
CA LYS A 78 -6.56 8.48 -1.94
C LYS A 78 -5.51 8.03 -0.96
N VAL A 79 -5.50 6.73 -0.69
CA VAL A 79 -4.42 6.12 0.07
C VAL A 79 -3.22 5.96 -0.87
N ARG A 80 -2.06 6.42 -0.42
CA ARG A 80 -0.81 6.34 -1.15
C ARG A 80 0.24 5.61 -0.33
N PHE A 81 1.12 4.92 -1.01
CA PHE A 81 2.29 4.31 -0.43
C PHE A 81 3.53 4.85 -1.11
N LYS A 82 4.45 5.39 -0.34
CA LYS A 82 5.76 5.84 -0.83
C LYS A 82 6.81 4.88 -0.31
N ALA A 83 7.43 4.13 -1.21
CA ALA A 83 8.51 3.21 -0.84
C ALA A 83 9.72 3.99 -0.30
N SER A 84 10.40 3.42 0.69
CA SER A 84 11.64 3.99 1.21
C SER A 84 12.74 3.91 0.14
N LYS A 85 13.78 4.72 0.31
CA LYS A 85 14.94 4.69 -0.59
C LYS A 85 15.55 3.28 -0.65
N LYS A 86 15.68 2.64 0.51
CA LYS A 86 16.20 1.28 0.61
C LYS A 86 15.34 0.28 -0.17
N PHE A 87 14.03 0.38 -0.05
CA PHE A 87 13.10 -0.51 -0.76
C PHE A 87 13.18 -0.29 -2.27
N LYS A 88 13.22 0.97 -2.71
CA LYS A 88 13.39 1.30 -4.13
C LYS A 88 14.67 0.71 -4.71
N GLU A 89 15.76 0.84 -3.98
CA GLU A 89 17.06 0.30 -4.40
C GLU A 89 17.01 -1.24 -4.50
N LEU A 90 16.38 -1.90 -3.52
CA LEU A 90 16.24 -3.35 -3.53
C LEU A 90 15.43 -3.84 -4.74
N ILE A 91 14.33 -3.20 -5.04
CA ILE A 91 13.48 -3.57 -6.19
C ILE A 91 14.24 -3.37 -7.51
N ASN A 92 14.91 -2.25 -7.67
CA ASN A 92 15.65 -1.94 -8.90
C ASN A 92 16.82 -2.90 -9.08
N LYS A 93 17.55 -3.21 -8.02
CA LYS A 93 18.65 -4.16 -8.04
C LYS A 93 18.15 -5.56 -8.40
N TRP A 94 17.05 -6.00 -7.81
CA TRP A 94 16.44 -7.30 -8.07
C TRP A 94 15.99 -7.43 -9.52
N LYS A 95 15.32 -6.41 -10.06
CA LYS A 95 14.90 -6.38 -11.48
C LYS A 95 16.10 -6.45 -12.43
N ASN A 96 17.13 -5.68 -12.16
CA ASN A 96 18.34 -5.67 -12.99
C ASN A 96 19.01 -7.04 -13.00
N GLN A 97 19.09 -7.74 -11.89
CA GLN A 97 19.65 -9.08 -11.80
C GLN A 97 18.77 -10.12 -12.52
N ARG A 98 17.46 -9.94 -12.52
CA ARG A 98 16.53 -10.88 -13.13
C ARG A 98 16.56 -10.84 -14.66
N PHE A 99 16.81 -9.65 -15.22
CA PHE A 99 16.79 -9.44 -16.66
C PHE A 99 18.19 -9.44 -17.30
N LEU A 100 19.21 -9.65 -16.52
CA LEU A 100 20.56 -9.90 -16.97
C LEU A 100 20.77 -11.42 -17.12
#